data_1e35e789a48b94c1550f301dcf0f0e69
#
_entry.id   1e35e789a48b94c1550f301dcf0f0e69
#
_cell.length_a   1.000
_cell.length_b   1.000
_cell.length_c   1.000
_cell.angle_alpha   90.00
_cell.angle_beta   90.00
_cell.angle_gamma   90.00
#
_symmetry.space_group_name_H-M   'P 1'
#
loop_
_entity.id
_entity.type
_entity.pdbx_description
1 polymer ?
#
loop_
_entity_poly.entity_id
_entity_poly.type
_entity_poly.pdbx_seq_one_letter_code
_entity_poly.pdbx_strand_id
1 'polypeptide(L)'
;VANDSTITTKADLEGKNIGAQLAATGESVANDIKDAKVKAVKDVKVLIETLNSGGINAIILDEAVAKNYVEQGGYKMLDETLLEEENLIIANKGSEDLIKDINKALAEFIKSDKYQELKTKWGA
;
A
#
# COMPACT_ATOMS: atom_id res chain seq x y z
N VAL A 1 -11.41 1.43 -3.05
CA VAL A 1 -12.84 1.73 -2.86
C VAL A 1 -13.70 0.64 -3.48
N ALA A 2 -14.99 0.54 -3.12
CA ALA A 2 -15.94 -0.34 -3.80
C ALA A 2 -16.12 0.06 -5.28
N ASN A 3 -16.47 -0.89 -6.15
CA ASN A 3 -16.62 -0.61 -7.59
C ASN A 3 -17.69 0.45 -7.91
N ASP A 4 -18.77 0.47 -7.14
CA ASP A 4 -19.88 1.40 -7.29
C ASP A 4 -19.67 2.73 -6.55
N SER A 5 -18.51 2.90 -5.90
CA SER A 5 -18.16 4.14 -5.21
C SER A 5 -18.07 5.32 -6.19
N THR A 6 -18.55 6.48 -5.74
CA THR A 6 -18.42 7.76 -6.46
C THR A 6 -17.04 8.42 -6.26
N ILE A 7 -16.21 7.87 -5.37
CA ILE A 7 -14.83 8.34 -5.13
C ILE A 7 -13.98 7.93 -6.32
N THR A 8 -13.37 8.90 -7.00
CA THR A 8 -12.54 8.70 -8.20
C THR A 8 -11.20 9.39 -8.11
N THR A 9 -11.06 10.38 -7.24
CA THR A 9 -9.84 11.17 -7.05
C THR A 9 -9.42 11.22 -5.57
N LYS A 10 -8.19 11.63 -5.31
CA LYS A 10 -7.69 11.91 -3.95
C LYS A 10 -8.52 12.98 -3.24
N ALA A 11 -8.99 13.99 -3.96
CA ALA A 11 -9.81 15.07 -3.40
C ALA A 11 -11.17 14.54 -2.87
N ASP A 12 -11.73 13.51 -3.48
CA ASP A 12 -12.99 12.90 -3.05
C ASP A 12 -12.87 12.19 -1.68
N LEU A 13 -11.65 11.96 -1.19
CA LEU A 13 -11.40 11.36 0.12
C LEU A 13 -11.58 12.35 1.28
N GLU A 14 -11.61 13.66 1.03
CA GLU A 14 -11.82 14.66 2.08
C GLU A 14 -13.15 14.42 2.81
N GLY A 15 -13.11 14.45 4.13
CA GLY A 15 -14.26 14.23 5.00
C GLY A 15 -14.81 12.80 5.02
N LYS A 16 -14.17 11.83 4.36
CA LYS A 16 -14.63 10.44 4.30
C LYS A 16 -14.12 9.59 5.47
N ASN A 17 -14.80 8.47 5.69
CA ASN A 17 -14.31 7.42 6.59
C ASN A 17 -13.28 6.57 5.83
N ILE A 18 -12.03 6.59 6.26
CA ILE A 18 -10.92 5.91 5.59
C ILE A 18 -10.35 4.82 6.48
N GLY A 19 -10.20 3.62 5.96
CA GLY A 19 -9.51 2.52 6.59
C GLY A 19 -8.02 2.51 6.25
N ALA A 20 -7.18 2.17 7.22
CA ALA A 20 -5.75 1.95 7.01
C ALA A 20 -5.22 0.84 7.91
N GLN A 21 -4.09 0.23 7.52
CA GLN A 21 -3.43 -0.72 8.39
C GLN A 21 -2.71 0.01 9.52
N LEU A 22 -2.95 -0.44 10.76
CA LEU A 22 -2.38 0.16 11.97
C LEU A 22 -0.85 0.15 11.93
N ALA A 23 -0.25 1.30 12.24
CA ALA A 23 1.20 1.52 12.26
C ALA A 23 1.91 1.31 10.92
N ALA A 24 1.18 1.35 9.80
CA ALA A 24 1.73 1.43 8.45
C ALA A 24 1.71 2.87 7.95
N THR A 25 2.49 3.16 6.91
CA THR A 25 2.53 4.49 6.27
C THR A 25 1.18 4.94 5.74
N GLY A 26 0.35 4.01 5.26
CA GLY A 26 -1.03 4.29 4.84
C GLY A 26 -1.89 4.93 5.93
N GLU A 27 -1.65 4.64 7.23
CA GLU A 27 -2.34 5.31 8.34
C GLU A 27 -1.94 6.78 8.43
N SER A 28 -0.65 7.10 8.29
CA SER A 28 -0.17 8.48 8.28
C SER A 28 -0.76 9.26 7.10
N VAL A 29 -0.74 8.67 5.91
CA VAL A 29 -1.34 9.26 4.70
C VAL A 29 -2.84 9.52 4.89
N ALA A 30 -3.57 8.59 5.51
CA ALA A 30 -5.00 8.76 5.79
C ALA A 30 -5.26 9.93 6.75
N ASN A 31 -4.42 10.07 7.79
CA ASN A 31 -4.54 11.16 8.77
C ASN A 31 -4.20 12.54 8.19
N ASP A 32 -3.41 12.61 7.13
CA ASP A 32 -3.08 13.86 6.43
C ASP A 32 -4.20 14.31 5.46
N ILE A 33 -5.21 13.47 5.20
CA ILE A 33 -6.34 13.84 4.38
C ILE A 33 -7.29 14.71 5.19
N LYS A 34 -7.62 15.87 4.64
CA LYS A 34 -8.44 16.87 5.31
C LYS A 34 -9.79 16.30 5.75
N ASP A 35 -10.11 16.51 7.02
CA ASP A 35 -11.39 16.12 7.65
C ASP A 35 -11.71 14.61 7.55
N ALA A 36 -10.77 13.76 7.15
CA ALA A 36 -10.95 12.31 7.10
C ALA A 36 -11.12 11.72 8.51
N LYS A 37 -11.97 10.71 8.61
CA LYS A 37 -12.14 9.91 9.83
C LYS A 37 -11.43 8.57 9.64
N VAL A 38 -10.27 8.41 10.28
CA VAL A 38 -9.42 7.25 10.07
C VAL A 38 -9.78 6.11 11.02
N LYS A 39 -9.96 4.92 10.46
CA LYS A 39 -10.11 3.65 11.17
C LYS A 39 -8.88 2.79 10.91
N ALA A 40 -7.95 2.75 11.87
CA ALA A 40 -6.76 1.92 11.79
C ALA A 40 -6.98 0.56 12.47
N VAL A 41 -6.68 -0.54 11.76
CA VAL A 41 -6.75 -1.91 12.28
C VAL A 41 -5.57 -2.74 11.78
N LYS A 42 -5.21 -3.81 12.53
CA LYS A 42 -4.05 -4.64 12.19
C LYS A 42 -4.28 -5.53 10.96
N ASP A 43 -5.51 -6.01 10.77
CA ASP A 43 -5.82 -6.97 9.71
C ASP A 43 -6.59 -6.29 8.55
N VAL A 44 -6.02 -6.37 7.36
CA VAL A 44 -6.61 -5.84 6.12
C VAL A 44 -7.97 -6.47 5.82
N LYS A 45 -8.19 -7.75 6.18
CA LYS A 45 -9.49 -8.40 5.98
C LYS A 45 -10.61 -7.71 6.74
N VAL A 46 -10.34 -7.21 7.96
CA VAL A 46 -11.31 -6.43 8.74
C VAL A 46 -11.64 -5.10 8.06
N LEU A 47 -10.66 -4.48 7.39
CA LEU A 47 -10.90 -3.28 6.58
C LEU A 47 -11.81 -3.59 5.39
N ILE A 48 -11.55 -4.69 4.69
CA ILE A 48 -12.38 -5.14 3.55
C ILE A 48 -13.82 -5.42 4.00
N GLU A 49 -14.02 -6.13 5.10
CA GLU A 49 -15.35 -6.39 5.67
C GLU A 49 -16.05 -5.08 6.07
N THR A 50 -15.31 -4.13 6.65
CA THR A 50 -15.84 -2.81 7.03
C THR A 50 -16.20 -1.98 5.80
N LEU A 51 -15.44 -2.06 4.70
CA LEU A 51 -15.75 -1.42 3.43
C LEU A 51 -17.02 -2.01 2.82
N ASN A 52 -17.13 -3.34 2.77
CA ASN A 52 -18.30 -4.05 2.24
C ASN A 52 -19.59 -3.75 3.01
N SER A 53 -19.48 -3.53 4.32
CA SER A 53 -20.63 -3.14 5.15
C SER A 53 -20.95 -1.64 5.12
N GLY A 54 -20.18 -0.83 4.39
CA GLY A 54 -20.36 0.63 4.32
C GLY A 54 -19.86 1.38 5.57
N GLY A 55 -19.15 0.73 6.46
CA GLY A 55 -18.58 1.36 7.67
C GLY A 55 -17.40 2.30 7.38
N ILE A 56 -16.72 2.12 6.25
CA ILE A 56 -15.73 3.03 5.68
C ILE A 56 -15.98 3.20 4.18
N ASN A 57 -15.46 4.29 3.59
CA ASN A 57 -15.67 4.65 2.20
C ASN A 57 -14.47 4.26 1.30
N ALA A 58 -13.29 4.21 1.87
CA ALA A 58 -12.04 3.89 1.18
C ALA A 58 -11.07 3.16 2.11
N ILE A 59 -10.11 2.45 1.53
CA ILE A 59 -8.97 1.86 2.25
C ILE A 59 -7.70 2.35 1.56
N ILE A 60 -6.70 2.76 2.36
CA ILE A 60 -5.35 3.06 1.88
C ILE A 60 -4.47 1.86 2.20
N LEU A 61 -3.87 1.30 1.15
CA LEU A 61 -3.03 0.10 1.19
C LEU A 61 -1.84 0.25 0.25
N ASP A 62 -0.83 -0.59 0.43
CA ASP A 62 0.23 -0.79 -0.56
C ASP A 62 -0.38 -1.24 -1.89
N GLU A 63 0.16 -0.73 -2.99
CA GLU A 63 -0.38 -0.95 -4.33
C GLU A 63 -0.51 -2.44 -4.67
N ALA A 64 0.51 -3.26 -4.37
CA ALA A 64 0.49 -4.70 -4.64
C ALA A 64 -0.63 -5.41 -3.87
N VAL A 65 -0.89 -5.00 -2.61
CA VAL A 65 -1.98 -5.55 -1.81
C VAL A 65 -3.33 -5.13 -2.37
N ALA A 66 -3.48 -3.85 -2.74
CA ALA A 66 -4.71 -3.32 -3.32
C ALA A 66 -5.06 -4.01 -4.65
N LYS A 67 -4.07 -4.20 -5.55
CA LYS A 67 -4.23 -4.94 -6.82
C LYS A 67 -4.80 -6.34 -6.61
N ASN A 68 -4.28 -7.10 -5.65
CA ASN A 68 -4.78 -8.45 -5.35
C ASN A 68 -6.28 -8.45 -4.98
N TYR A 69 -6.76 -7.45 -4.25
CA TYR A 69 -8.19 -7.34 -3.92
C TYR A 69 -9.03 -6.90 -5.12
N VAL A 70 -8.50 -5.99 -5.95
CA VAL A 70 -9.18 -5.57 -7.20
C VAL A 70 -9.34 -6.74 -8.17
N GLU A 71 -8.32 -7.60 -8.32
CA GLU A 71 -8.37 -8.81 -9.14
C GLU A 71 -9.41 -9.83 -8.66
N GLN A 72 -9.67 -9.91 -7.36
CA GLN A 72 -10.75 -10.74 -6.80
C GLN A 72 -12.14 -10.19 -7.13
N GLY A 73 -12.25 -8.94 -7.56
CA GLY A 73 -13.48 -8.28 -7.96
C GLY A 73 -14.18 -7.55 -6.80
N GLY A 74 -15.09 -6.64 -7.17
CA GLY A 74 -15.87 -5.84 -6.21
C GLY A 74 -15.22 -4.51 -5.80
N TYR A 75 -13.98 -4.26 -6.19
CA TYR A 75 -13.21 -3.07 -5.82
C TYR A 75 -12.56 -2.43 -7.05
N LYS A 76 -12.25 -1.14 -6.93
CA LYS A 76 -11.42 -0.38 -7.87
C LYS A 76 -10.37 0.42 -7.12
N MET A 77 -9.22 0.63 -7.75
CA MET A 77 -8.20 1.58 -7.30
C MET A 77 -8.48 2.96 -7.91
N LEU A 78 -7.98 4.00 -7.24
CA LEU A 78 -7.86 5.32 -7.84
C LEU A 78 -6.59 5.34 -8.72
N ASP A 79 -6.61 6.13 -9.78
CA ASP A 79 -5.44 6.27 -10.66
C ASP A 79 -4.30 7.10 -10.02
N GLU A 80 -4.58 7.77 -8.91
CA GLU A 80 -3.65 8.64 -8.21
C GLU A 80 -2.91 7.87 -7.11
N THR A 81 -1.57 7.88 -7.15
CA THR A 81 -0.72 7.43 -6.05
C THR A 81 -0.73 8.46 -4.93
N LEU A 82 -1.03 8.02 -3.71
CA LEU A 82 -1.10 8.90 -2.53
C LEU A 82 0.27 9.19 -1.93
N LEU A 83 1.18 8.21 -1.97
CA LEU A 83 2.55 8.28 -1.48
C LEU A 83 3.44 7.33 -2.28
N GLU A 84 4.59 7.80 -2.73
CA GLU A 84 5.66 6.96 -3.26
C GLU A 84 6.65 6.64 -2.14
N GLU A 85 6.98 5.37 -1.97
CA GLU A 85 7.87 4.90 -0.92
C GLU A 85 9.09 4.17 -1.49
N GLU A 86 10.22 4.32 -0.82
CA GLU A 86 11.42 3.56 -1.09
C GLU A 86 11.64 2.51 0.01
N ASN A 87 11.90 1.27 -0.37
CA ASN A 87 12.28 0.19 0.54
C ASN A 87 13.80 0.09 0.61
N LEU A 88 14.36 0.18 1.82
CA LEU A 88 15.80 0.16 2.06
C LEU A 88 16.20 -1.03 2.93
N ILE A 89 17.37 -1.60 2.65
CA ILE A 89 18.03 -2.56 3.54
C ILE A 89 18.89 -1.77 4.53
N ILE A 90 18.64 -1.95 5.81
CA ILE A 90 19.41 -1.28 6.89
C ILE A 90 20.23 -2.29 7.66
N ALA A 91 21.38 -1.86 8.19
CA ALA A 91 22.24 -2.63 9.07
C ALA A 91 22.72 -1.78 10.25
N ASN A 92 23.32 -2.43 11.24
CA ASN A 92 23.91 -1.72 12.36
C ASN A 92 25.05 -0.79 11.90
N LYS A 93 25.20 0.32 12.61
CA LYS A 93 26.34 1.24 12.40
C LYS A 93 27.66 0.47 12.58
N GLY A 94 28.59 0.66 11.65
CA GLY A 94 29.86 -0.08 11.62
C GLY A 94 29.82 -1.35 10.74
N SER A 95 28.71 -1.61 10.02
CA SER A 95 28.56 -2.75 9.09
C SER A 95 28.72 -2.33 7.62
N GLU A 96 29.60 -1.37 7.33
CA GLU A 96 29.76 -0.78 5.99
C GLU A 96 30.16 -1.84 4.94
N ASP A 97 31.04 -2.79 5.30
CA ASP A 97 31.46 -3.87 4.40
C ASP A 97 30.28 -4.79 4.04
N LEU A 98 29.45 -5.15 5.03
CA LEU A 98 28.25 -5.93 4.80
C LEU A 98 27.28 -5.20 3.85
N ILE A 99 27.03 -3.92 4.07
CA ILE A 99 26.16 -3.11 3.19
C ILE A 99 26.73 -3.02 1.79
N LYS A 100 28.04 -2.89 1.62
CA LYS A 100 28.69 -2.87 0.32
C LYS A 100 28.48 -4.18 -0.45
N ASP A 101 28.63 -5.33 0.23
CA ASP A 101 28.40 -6.64 -0.37
C ASP A 101 26.93 -6.86 -0.72
N ILE A 102 26.00 -6.46 0.17
CA ILE A 102 24.55 -6.49 -0.09
C ILE A 102 24.19 -5.62 -1.30
N ASN A 103 24.67 -4.39 -1.37
CA ASN A 103 24.38 -3.48 -2.49
C ASN A 103 24.90 -4.04 -3.82
N LYS A 104 26.08 -4.68 -3.84
CA LYS A 104 26.60 -5.34 -5.04
C LYS A 104 25.68 -6.49 -5.48
N ALA A 105 25.35 -7.40 -4.55
CA ALA A 105 24.45 -8.52 -4.84
C ALA A 105 23.05 -8.05 -5.29
N LEU A 106 22.52 -7.03 -4.65
CA LEU A 106 21.23 -6.45 -4.99
C LEU A 106 21.22 -5.83 -6.39
N ALA A 107 22.28 -5.09 -6.76
CA ALA A 107 22.42 -4.50 -8.08
C ALA A 107 22.49 -5.55 -9.22
N GLU A 108 23.09 -6.72 -8.95
CA GLU A 108 23.11 -7.87 -9.86
C GLU A 108 21.73 -8.55 -9.90
N PHE A 109 21.12 -8.76 -8.74
CA PHE A 109 19.84 -9.43 -8.61
C PHE A 109 18.70 -8.68 -9.31
N ILE A 110 18.61 -7.36 -9.15
CA ILE A 110 17.57 -6.50 -9.79
C ILE A 110 17.59 -6.63 -11.33
N LYS A 111 18.75 -6.93 -11.92
CA LYS A 111 18.92 -7.11 -13.37
C LYS A 111 18.65 -8.54 -13.85
N SER A 112 18.42 -9.47 -12.93
CA SER A 112 18.26 -10.89 -13.26
C SER A 112 16.83 -11.24 -13.69
N ASP A 113 16.70 -12.28 -14.52
CA ASP A 113 15.40 -12.85 -14.90
C ASP A 113 14.60 -13.30 -13.66
N LYS A 114 15.31 -13.75 -12.62
CA LYS A 114 14.68 -14.17 -11.37
C LYS A 114 13.97 -13.03 -10.66
N TYR A 115 14.51 -11.83 -10.70
CA TYR A 115 13.83 -10.64 -10.18
C TYR A 115 12.54 -10.34 -10.95
N GLN A 116 12.56 -10.46 -12.29
CA GLN A 116 11.37 -10.25 -13.12
C GLN A 116 10.30 -11.32 -12.86
N GLU A 117 10.70 -12.59 -12.69
CA GLU A 117 9.77 -13.65 -12.28
C GLU A 117 9.09 -13.33 -10.94
N LEU A 118 9.85 -12.85 -9.96
CA LEU A 118 9.31 -12.50 -8.64
C LEU A 118 8.38 -11.30 -8.71
N LYS A 119 8.71 -10.28 -9.49
CA LYS A 119 7.80 -9.14 -9.73
C LYS A 119 6.47 -9.61 -10.31
N THR A 120 6.51 -10.42 -11.36
CA THR A 120 5.30 -10.97 -11.98
C THR A 120 4.50 -11.82 -11.00
N LYS A 121 5.19 -12.67 -10.23
CA LYS A 121 4.53 -13.58 -9.27
C LYS A 121 3.81 -12.84 -8.14
N TRP A 122 4.35 -11.71 -7.69
CA TRP A 122 3.87 -11.00 -6.51
C TRP A 122 3.15 -9.68 -6.85
N GLY A 123 2.98 -9.35 -8.14
CA GLY A 123 2.27 -8.15 -8.60
C GLY A 123 2.99 -6.84 -8.28
N ALA A 124 4.33 -6.83 -8.25
CA ALA A 124 5.15 -5.67 -7.89
C ALA A 124 5.80 -5.03 -9.13
#